data_29c6eee4ac7ef9a2051c0ebb1c3be11f
#
_entry.id   29c6eee4ac7ef9a2051c0ebb1c3be11f
#
_cell.length_a   1.000
_cell.length_b   1.000
_cell.length_c   1.000
_cell.angle_alpha   90.00
_cell.angle_beta   90.00
_cell.angle_gamma   90.00
#
_symmetry.space_group_name_H-M   'P 1'
#
loop_
_entity.id
_entity.type
_entity.pdbx_description
1 polymer ?
#
loop_
_entity_poly.entity_id
_entity_poly.type
_entity_poly.pdbx_seq_one_letter_code
_entity_poly.pdbx_strand_id
1 'polypeptide(L)'
;MRSSCVFLLVLLCLVSCRSVKEVTESRRDLPNITEGKLFKNIISNELDYNTIYAKKVDLFLKDSKSSHSLKAILRIQRDSFIWISVSASLGVDVARLLLTPDSVKFVSPREK
;
A
#
# COMPACT_ATOMS: atom_id res chain seq x y z
N MET A 1 53.67 -2.31 4.76
CA MET A 1 52.88 -1.10 4.92
C MET A 1 51.62 -1.02 4.00
N ARG A 2 51.70 -1.42 2.75
CA ARG A 2 50.52 -1.38 1.82
C ARG A 2 49.46 -2.43 2.15
N SER A 3 49.83 -3.59 2.67
CA SER A 3 48.88 -4.66 3.03
C SER A 3 48.07 -4.35 4.31
N SER A 4 48.65 -3.62 5.27
CA SER A 4 48.01 -3.24 6.52
C SER A 4 46.88 -2.20 6.29
N CYS A 5 47.05 -1.28 5.31
CA CYS A 5 46.04 -0.30 4.95
C CYS A 5 44.79 -0.93 4.30
N VAL A 6 45.01 -1.97 3.48
CA VAL A 6 43.88 -2.68 2.82
C VAL A 6 43.07 -3.45 3.85
N PHE A 7 43.73 -4.06 4.84
CA PHE A 7 43.05 -4.79 5.91
C PHE A 7 42.21 -3.85 6.80
N LEU A 8 42.74 -2.65 7.09
CA LEU A 8 42.01 -1.64 7.85
C LEU A 8 40.76 -1.12 7.09
N LEU A 9 40.89 -0.96 5.78
CA LEU A 9 39.77 -0.48 4.92
C LEU A 9 38.65 -1.50 4.79
N VAL A 10 38.98 -2.79 4.71
CA VAL A 10 37.99 -3.88 4.72
C VAL A 10 37.26 -3.99 6.05
N LEU A 11 37.99 -3.77 7.17
CA LEU A 11 37.39 -3.81 8.51
C LEU A 11 36.38 -2.66 8.71
N LEU A 12 36.63 -1.48 8.12
CA LEU A 12 35.75 -0.34 8.20
C LEU A 12 34.42 -0.58 7.45
N CYS A 13 34.45 -1.34 6.35
CA CYS A 13 33.23 -1.65 5.56
C CYS A 13 32.26 -2.60 6.27
N LEU A 14 32.76 -3.40 7.23
CA LEU A 14 31.94 -4.36 7.97
C LEU A 14 31.10 -3.71 9.08
N VAL A 15 31.40 -2.50 9.49
CA VAL A 15 30.67 -1.79 10.56
C VAL A 15 29.50 -0.94 10.02
N SER A 16 29.37 -0.82 8.69
CA SER A 16 28.37 0.04 8.05
C SER A 16 27.00 -0.57 7.87
N CYS A 17 26.76 -1.81 8.31
CA CYS A 17 25.40 -2.36 8.36
C CYS A 17 24.65 -1.79 9.56
N ARG A 18 24.14 -0.55 9.46
CA ARG A 18 23.06 -0.09 10.31
C ARG A 18 21.80 -0.82 9.90
N SER A 19 21.41 -1.78 10.72
CA SER A 19 20.08 -2.39 10.70
C SER A 19 19.03 -1.27 10.67
N VAL A 20 18.26 -1.21 9.60
CA VAL A 20 17.04 -0.39 9.56
C VAL A 20 16.17 -0.91 10.68
N LYS A 21 15.95 -0.11 11.73
CA LYS A 21 14.96 -0.40 12.75
C LYS A 21 13.64 -0.61 12.01
N GLU A 22 13.12 -1.83 12.06
CA GLU A 22 11.71 -2.08 11.79
C GLU A 22 10.93 -1.03 12.55
N VAL A 23 10.20 -0.20 11.82
CA VAL A 23 9.18 0.65 12.41
C VAL A 23 8.13 -0.34 12.91
N THR A 24 8.30 -0.78 14.16
CA THR A 24 7.24 -1.45 14.89
C THR A 24 6.06 -0.50 14.82
N GLU A 25 5.07 -0.87 14.02
CA GLU A 25 3.76 -0.21 14.02
C GLU A 25 3.32 -0.18 15.48
N SER A 26 3.56 0.96 16.11
CA SER A 26 3.01 1.25 17.42
C SER A 26 1.51 1.06 17.27
N ARG A 27 0.98 -0.07 17.75
CA ARG A 27 -0.43 -0.21 18.05
C ARG A 27 -0.73 0.95 19.01
N ARG A 28 -1.08 2.09 18.42
CA ARG A 28 -1.73 3.14 19.19
C ARG A 28 -2.98 2.48 19.71
N ASP A 29 -3.08 2.32 21.01
CA ASP A 29 -4.33 1.98 21.64
C ASP A 29 -5.36 2.97 21.09
N LEU A 30 -6.20 2.44 20.18
CA LEU A 30 -7.25 3.24 19.58
C LEU A 30 -8.15 3.66 20.74
N PRO A 31 -8.32 4.97 21.00
CA PRO A 31 -9.22 5.42 22.03
C PRO A 31 -10.60 4.80 21.76
N ASN A 32 -11.25 4.33 22.81
CA ASN A 32 -12.56 3.71 22.74
C ASN A 32 -13.58 4.76 22.28
N ILE A 33 -13.64 4.97 20.96
CA ILE A 33 -14.49 5.98 20.33
C ILE A 33 -15.83 5.33 20.03
N THR A 34 -16.91 5.88 20.58
CA THR A 34 -18.27 5.47 20.24
C THR A 34 -18.50 5.60 18.73
N GLU A 35 -19.20 4.63 18.13
CA GLU A 35 -19.46 4.56 16.67
C GLU A 35 -19.96 5.89 16.09
N GLY A 36 -20.89 6.56 16.77
CA GLY A 36 -21.42 7.87 16.34
C GLY A 36 -20.38 8.98 16.33
N LYS A 37 -19.43 8.98 17.29
CA LYS A 37 -18.33 9.95 17.32
C LYS A 37 -17.31 9.67 16.22
N LEU A 38 -17.04 8.39 15.94
CA LEU A 38 -16.19 7.99 14.82
C LEU A 38 -16.76 8.47 13.49
N PHE A 39 -18.03 8.21 13.25
CA PHE A 39 -18.73 8.63 12.03
C PHE A 39 -18.74 10.16 11.85
N LYS A 40 -19.01 10.90 12.91
CA LYS A 40 -18.95 12.36 12.90
C LYS A 40 -17.55 12.88 12.56
N ASN A 41 -16.51 12.26 13.13
CA ASN A 41 -15.13 12.62 12.83
C ASN A 41 -14.75 12.32 11.39
N ILE A 42 -15.23 11.22 10.80
CA ILE A 42 -14.99 10.89 9.39
C ILE A 42 -15.61 11.96 8.48
N ILE A 43 -16.86 12.32 8.72
CA ILE A 43 -17.56 13.35 7.93
C ILE A 43 -16.89 14.72 8.10
N SER A 44 -16.52 15.10 9.33
CA SER A 44 -15.90 16.42 9.57
C SER A 44 -14.48 16.56 9.02
N ASN A 45 -13.81 15.44 8.75
CA ASN A 45 -12.48 15.38 8.13
C ASN A 45 -12.54 14.90 6.69
N GLU A 46 -13.70 14.99 6.06
CA GLU A 46 -13.85 14.67 4.63
C GLU A 46 -12.92 15.53 3.79
N LEU A 47 -12.11 14.87 2.97
CA LEU A 47 -11.20 15.55 2.06
C LEU A 47 -12.01 16.19 0.93
N ASP A 48 -11.82 17.48 0.73
CA ASP A 48 -12.36 18.15 -0.46
C ASP A 48 -11.44 17.87 -1.65
N TYR A 49 -11.92 17.04 -2.57
CA TYR A 49 -11.18 16.66 -3.77
C TYR A 49 -12.10 16.50 -4.97
N ASN A 50 -11.62 16.83 -6.13
CA ASN A 50 -12.26 16.47 -7.40
C ASN A 50 -11.75 15.15 -7.94
N THR A 51 -10.44 14.91 -7.78
CA THR A 51 -9.80 13.70 -8.28
C THR A 51 -8.72 13.24 -7.31
N ILE A 52 -8.69 11.96 -7.03
CA ILE A 52 -7.59 11.29 -6.32
C ILE A 52 -6.92 10.30 -7.27
N TYR A 53 -5.61 10.35 -7.33
CA TYR A 53 -4.80 9.41 -8.09
C TYR A 53 -3.68 8.83 -7.24
N ALA A 54 -3.80 7.56 -6.86
CA ALA A 54 -2.77 6.81 -6.16
C ALA A 54 -2.08 5.85 -7.14
N LYS A 55 -0.84 6.14 -7.49
CA LYS A 55 -0.05 5.34 -8.46
C LYS A 55 0.48 4.03 -7.89
N LYS A 56 0.60 3.94 -6.58
CA LYS A 56 1.22 2.81 -5.91
C LYS A 56 0.54 2.57 -4.58
N VAL A 57 -0.31 1.56 -4.57
CA VAL A 57 -0.99 1.08 -3.37
C VAL A 57 -0.55 -0.35 -3.14
N ASP A 58 0.04 -0.63 -1.99
CA ASP A 58 0.41 -1.98 -1.61
C ASP A 58 -0.76 -2.63 -0.88
N LEU A 59 -1.22 -3.77 -1.41
CA LEU A 59 -2.32 -4.55 -0.86
C LEU A 59 -1.77 -5.87 -0.30
N PHE A 60 -2.08 -6.13 0.96
CA PHE A 60 -1.73 -7.38 1.62
C PHE A 60 -2.99 -8.19 1.89
N LEU A 61 -3.14 -9.26 1.14
CA LEU A 61 -4.23 -10.22 1.36
C LEU A 61 -3.68 -11.38 2.18
N LYS A 62 -4.22 -11.55 3.37
CA LYS A 62 -3.88 -12.66 4.25
C LYS A 62 -5.08 -13.59 4.38
N ASP A 63 -4.93 -14.80 3.91
CA ASP A 63 -5.86 -15.90 4.13
C ASP A 63 -5.28 -16.86 5.16
N SER A 64 -6.09 -17.75 5.70
CA SER A 64 -5.69 -18.76 6.70
C SER A 64 -4.51 -19.64 6.27
N LYS A 65 -4.27 -19.79 4.95
CA LYS A 65 -3.26 -20.66 4.36
C LYS A 65 -2.14 -19.92 3.61
N SER A 66 -2.35 -18.66 3.26
CA SER A 66 -1.40 -17.93 2.39
C SER A 66 -1.45 -16.42 2.61
N SER A 67 -0.37 -15.76 2.23
CA SER A 67 -0.26 -14.31 2.21
C SER A 67 0.16 -13.87 0.82
N HIS A 68 -0.61 -12.97 0.22
CA HIS A 68 -0.34 -12.42 -1.11
C HIS A 68 -0.10 -10.93 -1.03
N SER A 69 0.99 -10.49 -1.64
CA SER A 69 1.28 -9.08 -1.84
C SER A 69 0.93 -8.70 -3.27
N LEU A 70 0.07 -7.71 -3.41
CA LEU A 70 -0.42 -7.18 -4.67
C LEU A 70 -0.14 -5.68 -4.74
N LYS A 71 -0.14 -5.13 -5.93
CA LYS A 71 -0.04 -3.69 -6.15
C LYS A 71 -1.29 -3.20 -6.85
N ALA A 72 -1.74 -2.01 -6.49
CA ALA A 72 -2.88 -1.41 -7.16
C ALA A 72 -2.60 0.04 -7.59
N ILE A 73 -3.31 0.45 -8.61
CA ILE A 73 -3.46 1.84 -9.03
C ILE A 73 -4.91 2.21 -8.82
N LEU A 74 -5.13 3.33 -8.14
CA LEU A 74 -6.46 3.81 -7.82
C LEU A 74 -6.67 5.19 -8.44
N ARG A 75 -7.80 5.36 -9.13
CA ARG A 75 -8.30 6.65 -9.59
C ARG A 75 -9.70 6.84 -9.10
N ILE A 76 -9.94 7.94 -8.43
CA ILE A 76 -11.27 8.34 -7.95
C ILE A 76 -11.57 9.70 -8.56
N GLN A 77 -12.70 9.81 -9.21
CA GLN A 77 -13.28 11.09 -9.61
C GLN A 77 -14.61 11.25 -8.89
N ARG A 78 -14.74 12.33 -8.13
CA ARG A 78 -15.92 12.60 -7.33
C ARG A 78 -17.18 12.52 -8.20
N ASP A 79 -18.21 11.87 -7.70
CA ASP A 79 -19.53 11.68 -8.32
C ASP A 79 -19.52 11.05 -9.73
N SER A 80 -18.39 10.49 -10.16
CA SER A 80 -18.23 9.95 -11.50
C SER A 80 -17.81 8.48 -11.48
N PHE A 81 -16.62 8.18 -11.02
CA PHE A 81 -16.14 6.79 -11.02
C PHE A 81 -15.03 6.53 -10.01
N ILE A 82 -14.88 5.25 -9.63
CA ILE A 82 -13.72 4.69 -8.98
C ILE A 82 -13.14 3.61 -9.90
N TRP A 83 -11.91 3.80 -10.33
CA TRP A 83 -11.19 2.84 -11.13
C TRP A 83 -10.01 2.26 -10.36
N ILE A 84 -9.93 0.93 -10.34
CA ILE A 84 -8.90 0.18 -9.62
C ILE A 84 -8.27 -0.83 -10.58
N SER A 85 -6.96 -0.82 -10.70
CA SER A 85 -6.21 -1.86 -11.40
C SER A 85 -5.29 -2.56 -10.42
N VAL A 86 -5.44 -3.87 -10.30
CA VAL A 86 -4.65 -4.71 -9.39
C VAL A 86 -3.69 -5.56 -10.20
N SER A 87 -2.43 -5.55 -9.81
CA SER A 87 -1.37 -6.35 -10.41
C SER A 87 -0.62 -7.17 -9.35
N ALA A 88 -0.11 -8.32 -9.76
CA ALA A 88 0.81 -9.11 -8.95
C ALA A 88 2.18 -8.42 -8.86
N SER A 89 3.03 -8.87 -7.95
CA SER A 89 4.34 -8.28 -7.66
C SER A 89 5.26 -8.21 -8.89
N LEU A 90 5.05 -9.06 -9.89
CA LEU A 90 5.80 -9.08 -11.15
C LEU A 90 5.19 -8.19 -12.24
N GLY A 91 4.21 -7.34 -11.92
CA GLY A 91 3.58 -6.44 -12.88
C GLY A 91 2.52 -7.08 -13.79
N VAL A 92 2.12 -8.31 -13.50
CA VAL A 92 1.05 -9.00 -14.25
C VAL A 92 -0.30 -8.49 -13.74
N ASP A 93 -1.14 -7.98 -14.63
CA ASP A 93 -2.50 -7.56 -14.30
C ASP A 93 -3.34 -8.77 -13.82
N VAL A 94 -3.94 -8.63 -12.65
CA VAL A 94 -4.78 -9.66 -12.03
C VAL A 94 -6.26 -9.32 -12.20
N ALA A 95 -6.61 -8.07 -11.98
CA ALA A 95 -7.99 -7.62 -12.03
C ALA A 95 -8.09 -6.13 -12.30
N ARG A 96 -9.16 -5.72 -12.95
CA ARG A 96 -9.56 -4.32 -13.11
C ARG A 96 -11.00 -4.14 -12.70
N LEU A 97 -11.25 -3.11 -11.93
CA LEU A 97 -12.56 -2.78 -11.41
C LEU A 97 -12.90 -1.34 -11.77
N LEU A 98 -14.09 -1.12 -12.27
CA LEU A 98 -14.66 0.19 -12.50
C LEU A 98 -16.01 0.25 -11.80
N LEU A 99 -16.13 1.16 -10.83
CA LEU A 99 -17.37 1.47 -10.15
C LEU A 99 -17.86 2.84 -10.63
N THR A 100 -19.10 2.91 -11.01
CA THR A 100 -19.83 4.16 -11.32
C THR A 100 -21.07 4.21 -10.44
N PRO A 101 -21.77 5.34 -10.32
CA PRO A 101 -23.01 5.41 -9.54
C PRO A 101 -24.05 4.35 -9.93
N ASP A 102 -24.07 3.94 -11.20
CA ASP A 102 -25.09 3.05 -11.75
C ASP A 102 -24.60 1.64 -12.07
N SER A 103 -23.28 1.38 -12.03
CA SER A 103 -22.77 0.10 -12.49
C SER A 103 -21.43 -0.28 -11.85
N VAL A 104 -21.20 -1.59 -11.79
CA VAL A 104 -19.90 -2.19 -11.42
C VAL A 104 -19.43 -3.06 -12.58
N LYS A 105 -18.25 -2.79 -13.10
CA LYS A 105 -17.62 -3.56 -14.15
C LYS A 105 -16.33 -4.19 -13.61
N PHE A 106 -16.24 -5.50 -13.75
CA PHE A 106 -15.07 -6.27 -13.35
C PHE A 106 -14.49 -6.99 -14.58
N VAL A 107 -13.18 -6.92 -14.72
CA VAL A 107 -12.44 -7.62 -15.78
C VAL A 107 -11.28 -8.36 -15.15
N SER A 108 -11.22 -9.67 -15.36
CA SER A 108 -10.06 -10.50 -15.04
C SER A 108 -9.31 -10.83 -16.34
N PRO A 109 -8.12 -10.30 -16.57
CA PRO A 109 -7.36 -10.58 -17.79
C PRO A 109 -6.91 -12.04 -17.92
N ARG A 110 -7.03 -12.82 -16.84
CA ARG A 110 -6.63 -14.24 -16.80
C ARG A 110 -7.69 -15.23 -17.26
N GLU A 111 -8.95 -14.83 -17.31
CA GLU A 111 -10.01 -15.68 -17.87
C GLU A 111 -10.14 -15.39 -19.38
N LYS A 112 -9.55 -16.30 -20.16
CA LYS A 112 -9.90 -16.49 -21.57
C LYS A 112 -10.86 -17.68 -21.68
#